data_4ef35d72325fd030c9985e4441701a7e
#
_entry.id   4ef35d72325fd030c9985e4441701a7e
#
_cell.length_a   1.000
_cell.length_b   1.000
_cell.length_c   1.000
_cell.angle_alpha   90.00
_cell.angle_beta   90.00
_cell.angle_gamma   90.00
#
_symmetry.space_group_name_H-M   'P 1'
#
loop_
_entity.id
_entity.type
_entity.pdbx_description
1 polymer ?
#
loop_
_entity_poly.entity_id
_entity_poly.type
_entity_poly.pdbx_seq_one_letter_code
_entity_poly.pdbx_strand_id
1 'polypeptide(L)'
;MDVTFDDLKIDASSRGYKDPTDTGKAAVSVTGSGDTTIELDGNNTLKSGDRHAALEHNKTDTSGKLTIQDVGNDGSLDATGGFRGAGIGGGEAQNGQVTITGGTITATAGSSSGRFIYGGGSGIGGGDGGTGVGGNGDVEITGGTITATGVYGAGIGGGRSADGDVTISGGTIKKAESLSPTDPGGAGIGGGYYGDGRVTITGDAVIEEAQGGIQSAGIGGGQGADGDVEISGNARIDKVTGGDYGAGIGSGLGESGAPCNGKVTIKDNAKIGLAQGGFGAAGIGGGYYYSNGYDDDDSTSGVGDVTIEGNTTVNAVGGLGAAGIGNGVNAIDFGGAAVNQITIRSSEAGSPTVTATGGVSGFDEDLQKDLPGGAGIGGGAGDTKANITLEGKVTIVAKAGEGNAAIGDLTGGEQVFTGLDGSITRYDSEGKNTTLPTDPGYPVPADTSSSSGGGSADASVQESVFPGLVVTDKDGQHISYTSIRGNNVLSIRVGRFTASLRASLATLRQLRAEGIDTITFQTILCSTTLSVDELLAMGGEDAEAVLTHRLTASSLTVG
;
A
#
# COMPACT_ATOMS: atom_id res chain seq x y z
N MET A 1 -31.97 -3.60 -18.44
CA MET A 1 -32.03 -2.68 -19.61
C MET A 1 -30.62 -2.55 -20.14
N ASP A 2 -30.42 -2.69 -21.44
CA ASP A 2 -29.10 -2.56 -22.04
C ASP A 2 -29.06 -1.25 -22.85
N VAL A 3 -28.02 -0.45 -22.62
CA VAL A 3 -27.81 0.86 -23.23
C VAL A 3 -26.37 0.94 -23.71
N THR A 4 -26.16 1.37 -24.96
CA THR A 4 -24.81 1.64 -25.46
C THR A 4 -24.53 3.14 -25.39
N PHE A 5 -23.40 3.50 -24.81
CA PHE A 5 -22.81 4.84 -24.95
C PHE A 5 -21.80 4.80 -26.09
N ASP A 6 -22.03 5.56 -27.13
CA ASP A 6 -21.22 5.62 -28.34
C ASP A 6 -20.87 7.10 -28.61
N ASP A 7 -19.63 7.49 -28.32
CA ASP A 7 -19.13 8.87 -28.36
C ASP A 7 -20.06 9.88 -27.65
N LEU A 8 -20.74 9.43 -26.59
CA LEU A 8 -21.73 10.22 -25.86
C LEU A 8 -21.06 11.37 -25.08
N LYS A 9 -21.54 12.59 -25.27
CA LYS A 9 -21.03 13.79 -24.58
C LYS A 9 -22.17 14.58 -23.98
N ILE A 10 -22.28 14.58 -22.66
CA ILE A 10 -23.29 15.32 -21.92
C ILE A 10 -22.58 16.22 -20.90
N ASP A 11 -22.79 17.52 -21.01
CA ASP A 11 -22.35 18.51 -20.04
C ASP A 11 -23.58 19.20 -19.44
N ALA A 12 -23.94 18.77 -18.24
CA ALA A 12 -25.00 19.34 -17.40
C ALA A 12 -24.42 20.20 -16.25
N SER A 13 -23.12 20.51 -16.31
CA SER A 13 -22.43 21.25 -15.24
C SER A 13 -23.09 22.60 -14.98
N SER A 14 -23.34 22.87 -13.70
CA SER A 14 -23.84 24.19 -13.26
C SER A 14 -22.67 25.18 -13.19
N ARG A 15 -22.93 26.46 -13.44
CA ARG A 15 -21.90 27.55 -13.42
C ARG A 15 -21.47 27.94 -11.99
N GLY A 16 -21.26 26.95 -11.11
CA GLY A 16 -20.80 27.13 -9.73
C GLY A 16 -21.92 27.42 -8.75
N TYR A 17 -21.70 27.01 -7.49
CA TYR A 17 -22.59 27.20 -6.35
C TYR A 17 -22.91 28.68 -6.12
N LYS A 18 -23.94 29.20 -6.77
CA LYS A 18 -24.46 30.56 -6.59
C LYS A 18 -25.81 30.61 -5.91
N ASP A 19 -26.59 29.52 -5.97
CA ASP A 19 -27.92 29.42 -5.40
C ASP A 19 -28.05 28.10 -4.67
N PRO A 20 -28.20 28.09 -3.33
CA PRO A 20 -28.42 26.87 -2.57
C PRO A 20 -29.68 26.10 -2.95
N THR A 21 -30.57 26.71 -3.75
CA THR A 21 -31.79 26.08 -4.27
C THR A 21 -31.60 25.44 -5.65
N ASP A 22 -30.51 25.76 -6.35
CA ASP A 22 -30.18 25.11 -7.64
C ASP A 22 -29.49 23.76 -7.36
N THR A 23 -30.22 22.69 -7.54
CA THR A 23 -29.74 21.32 -7.31
C THR A 23 -29.02 20.72 -8.52
N GLY A 24 -28.87 21.45 -9.61
CA GLY A 24 -28.27 20.92 -10.82
C GLY A 24 -29.06 19.78 -11.47
N LYS A 25 -28.39 18.99 -12.31
CA LYS A 25 -28.92 17.76 -12.93
C LYS A 25 -27.79 16.75 -13.13
N ALA A 26 -28.10 15.46 -13.01
CA ALA A 26 -27.21 14.42 -13.47
C ALA A 26 -27.04 14.46 -15.00
N ALA A 27 -25.86 14.15 -15.51
CA ALA A 27 -25.66 13.96 -16.93
C ALA A 27 -26.44 12.73 -17.42
N VAL A 28 -26.32 11.63 -16.69
CA VAL A 28 -27.14 10.42 -16.87
C VAL A 28 -27.59 9.93 -15.50
N SER A 29 -28.88 9.63 -15.35
CA SER A 29 -29.44 9.05 -14.13
C SER A 29 -30.13 7.71 -14.44
N VAL A 30 -29.71 6.67 -13.74
CA VAL A 30 -30.28 5.32 -13.81
C VAL A 30 -31.19 5.13 -12.61
N THR A 31 -32.47 4.89 -12.87
CA THR A 31 -33.50 4.78 -11.83
C THR A 31 -34.42 3.60 -12.08
N GLY A 32 -35.08 3.13 -11.04
CA GLY A 32 -36.04 2.01 -11.10
C GLY A 32 -35.49 0.72 -10.54
N SER A 33 -36.28 -0.34 -10.57
CA SER A 33 -35.99 -1.64 -9.94
C SER A 33 -35.39 -2.68 -10.88
N GLY A 34 -35.23 -2.33 -12.16
CA GLY A 34 -34.61 -3.23 -13.15
C GLY A 34 -33.12 -2.98 -13.29
N ASP A 35 -32.37 -4.06 -13.46
CA ASP A 35 -30.93 -3.96 -13.74
C ASP A 35 -30.67 -3.23 -15.06
N THR A 36 -29.61 -2.43 -15.06
CA THR A 36 -29.17 -1.67 -16.24
C THR A 36 -27.71 -2.00 -16.54
N THR A 37 -27.47 -2.38 -17.79
CA THR A 37 -26.12 -2.57 -18.32
C THR A 37 -25.80 -1.44 -19.29
N ILE A 38 -24.67 -0.79 -19.09
CA ILE A 38 -24.13 0.22 -20.00
C ILE A 38 -22.93 -0.41 -20.71
N GLU A 39 -23.07 -0.55 -22.02
CA GLU A 39 -21.96 -0.90 -22.92
C GLU A 39 -21.26 0.38 -23.34
N LEU A 40 -19.95 0.41 -23.17
CA LEU A 40 -19.11 1.53 -23.63
C LEU A 40 -18.61 1.25 -25.06
N ASP A 41 -18.77 2.23 -25.93
CA ASP A 41 -18.21 2.26 -27.28
C ASP A 41 -17.69 3.68 -27.53
N GLY A 42 -16.50 3.81 -28.13
CA GLY A 42 -15.88 5.10 -28.37
C GLY A 42 -15.53 5.89 -27.10
N ASN A 43 -15.54 7.22 -27.20
CA ASN A 43 -15.10 8.11 -26.12
C ASN A 43 -16.27 8.86 -25.48
N ASN A 44 -16.68 8.45 -24.31
CA ASN A 44 -17.83 9.01 -23.61
C ASN A 44 -17.41 10.02 -22.55
N THR A 45 -18.12 11.13 -22.45
CA THR A 45 -17.85 12.18 -21.45
C THR A 45 -19.14 12.63 -20.79
N LEU A 46 -19.19 12.51 -19.47
CA LEU A 46 -20.34 12.92 -18.65
C LEU A 46 -19.89 13.94 -17.60
N LYS A 47 -20.56 15.09 -17.54
CA LYS A 47 -20.34 16.10 -16.49
C LYS A 47 -21.69 16.52 -15.91
N SER A 48 -21.80 16.41 -14.58
CA SER A 48 -23.04 16.75 -13.86
C SER A 48 -23.03 18.13 -13.25
N GLY A 49 -24.22 18.64 -13.00
CA GLY A 49 -24.45 19.77 -12.12
C GLY A 49 -24.36 19.40 -10.64
N ASP A 50 -24.40 20.41 -9.78
CA ASP A 50 -24.24 20.27 -8.33
C ASP A 50 -25.20 19.22 -7.75
N ARG A 51 -24.73 18.48 -6.76
CA ARG A 51 -25.42 17.44 -5.98
C ARG A 51 -25.70 16.13 -6.72
N HIS A 52 -25.21 15.99 -7.95
CA HIS A 52 -25.42 14.81 -8.78
C HIS A 52 -24.11 14.13 -9.19
N ALA A 53 -24.13 12.80 -9.26
CA ALA A 53 -23.08 12.06 -9.90
C ALA A 53 -23.15 12.19 -11.44
N ALA A 54 -22.03 12.06 -12.14
CA ALA A 54 -22.03 12.15 -13.60
C ALA A 54 -22.82 11.00 -14.23
N LEU A 55 -22.55 9.79 -13.82
CA LEU A 55 -23.41 8.63 -14.04
C LEU A 55 -24.04 8.29 -12.69
N GLU A 56 -25.27 8.75 -12.49
CA GLU A 56 -25.94 8.64 -11.20
C GLU A 56 -26.75 7.35 -11.10
N HIS A 57 -26.46 6.58 -10.06
CA HIS A 57 -27.24 5.42 -9.64
C HIS A 57 -27.35 5.43 -8.12
N ASN A 58 -28.45 5.97 -7.62
CA ASN A 58 -28.74 6.05 -6.20
C ASN A 58 -29.27 4.71 -5.69
N LYS A 59 -28.48 3.97 -4.90
CA LYS A 59 -28.87 2.68 -4.34
C LYS A 59 -29.97 2.85 -3.32
N THR A 60 -31.04 2.10 -3.50
CA THR A 60 -32.16 1.94 -2.56
C THR A 60 -32.47 0.45 -2.37
N ASP A 61 -33.30 0.10 -1.41
CA ASP A 61 -33.73 -1.31 -1.19
C ASP A 61 -34.43 -1.94 -2.40
N THR A 62 -34.92 -1.12 -3.32
CA THR A 62 -35.67 -1.57 -4.51
C THR A 62 -35.02 -1.18 -5.83
N SER A 63 -33.85 -0.56 -5.83
CA SER A 63 -33.14 -0.26 -7.07
C SER A 63 -32.59 -1.52 -7.72
N GLY A 64 -32.53 -1.54 -9.07
CA GLY A 64 -31.77 -2.53 -9.82
C GLY A 64 -30.26 -2.31 -9.68
N LYS A 65 -29.47 -3.13 -10.34
CA LYS A 65 -28.00 -3.00 -10.41
C LYS A 65 -27.58 -2.16 -11.60
N LEU A 66 -26.52 -1.37 -11.43
CA LEU A 66 -25.80 -0.70 -12.53
C LEU A 66 -24.55 -1.50 -12.87
N THR A 67 -24.43 -1.96 -14.10
CA THR A 67 -23.23 -2.59 -14.64
C THR A 67 -22.66 -1.77 -15.78
N ILE A 68 -21.36 -1.51 -15.75
CA ILE A 68 -20.62 -0.87 -16.84
C ILE A 68 -19.68 -1.92 -17.44
N GLN A 69 -19.77 -2.11 -18.75
CA GLN A 69 -18.97 -3.09 -19.48
C GLN A 69 -18.43 -2.51 -20.79
N ASP A 70 -17.47 -3.19 -21.37
CA ASP A 70 -16.90 -2.89 -22.67
C ASP A 70 -16.46 -4.22 -23.31
N VAL A 71 -17.35 -4.78 -24.12
CA VAL A 71 -17.11 -6.05 -24.81
C VAL A 71 -16.12 -5.88 -25.97
N GLY A 72 -16.11 -4.70 -26.57
CA GLY A 72 -15.22 -4.33 -27.69
C GLY A 72 -13.78 -4.06 -27.26
N ASN A 73 -13.55 -3.69 -26.01
CA ASN A 73 -12.31 -3.18 -25.45
C ASN A 73 -11.80 -1.88 -26.13
N ASP A 74 -12.72 -1.05 -26.61
CA ASP A 74 -12.46 0.23 -27.27
C ASP A 74 -13.27 1.40 -26.68
N GLY A 75 -14.05 1.11 -25.64
CA GLY A 75 -14.89 2.06 -24.94
C GLY A 75 -14.19 2.75 -23.76
N SER A 76 -14.44 4.04 -23.63
CA SER A 76 -13.97 4.84 -22.49
C SER A 76 -15.09 5.71 -21.92
N LEU A 77 -14.96 6.02 -20.62
CA LEU A 77 -15.86 6.91 -19.90
C LEU A 77 -15.07 7.88 -19.02
N ASP A 78 -15.19 9.18 -19.31
CA ASP A 78 -14.74 10.27 -18.44
C ASP A 78 -15.97 10.87 -17.72
N ALA A 79 -16.08 10.61 -16.43
CA ALA A 79 -17.22 10.96 -15.61
C ALA A 79 -16.82 11.95 -14.50
N THR A 80 -17.29 13.19 -14.60
CA THR A 80 -17.06 14.24 -13.60
C THR A 80 -18.36 14.59 -12.89
N GLY A 81 -18.45 14.28 -11.59
CA GLY A 81 -19.59 14.64 -10.75
C GLY A 81 -19.71 16.14 -10.50
N GLY A 82 -20.89 16.60 -10.13
CA GLY A 82 -21.10 17.93 -9.60
C GLY A 82 -20.75 18.00 -8.11
N PHE A 83 -20.69 19.21 -7.56
CA PHE A 83 -20.42 19.42 -6.13
C PHE A 83 -21.22 18.47 -5.24
N ARG A 84 -20.58 17.71 -4.35
CA ARG A 84 -21.12 16.65 -3.49
C ARG A 84 -21.59 15.36 -4.20
N GLY A 85 -21.54 15.30 -5.51
CA GLY A 85 -21.81 14.07 -6.25
C GLY A 85 -20.55 13.23 -6.45
N ALA A 86 -20.72 11.92 -6.55
CA ALA A 86 -19.66 11.04 -7.00
C ALA A 86 -19.33 11.26 -8.49
N GLY A 87 -18.20 10.79 -8.97
CA GLY A 87 -17.96 10.67 -10.43
C GLY A 87 -18.96 9.68 -11.03
N ILE A 88 -19.02 8.47 -10.48
CA ILE A 88 -19.97 7.42 -10.85
C ILE A 88 -20.57 6.86 -9.55
N GLY A 89 -21.91 6.82 -9.44
CA GLY A 89 -22.62 6.26 -8.31
C GLY A 89 -23.63 7.20 -7.67
N GLY A 90 -23.49 7.53 -6.37
CA GLY A 90 -24.47 8.31 -5.63
C GLY A 90 -24.39 9.83 -5.86
N GLY A 91 -25.54 10.49 -5.91
CA GLY A 91 -25.66 11.94 -5.73
C GLY A 91 -25.47 12.35 -4.27
N GLU A 92 -25.70 13.65 -3.94
CA GLU A 92 -25.56 14.17 -2.56
C GLU A 92 -26.31 13.28 -1.53
N ALA A 93 -25.56 12.81 -0.52
CA ALA A 93 -26.08 11.95 0.55
C ALA A 93 -26.73 10.63 0.07
N GLN A 94 -26.41 10.17 -1.12
CA GLN A 94 -26.96 8.94 -1.67
C GLN A 94 -25.91 7.83 -1.74
N ASN A 95 -26.32 6.61 -1.40
CA ASN A 95 -25.51 5.43 -1.60
C ASN A 95 -25.32 5.18 -3.11
N GLY A 96 -24.11 4.81 -3.51
CA GLY A 96 -23.81 4.36 -4.86
C GLY A 96 -23.66 2.84 -4.90
N GLN A 97 -24.17 2.21 -5.96
CA GLN A 97 -23.89 0.82 -6.29
C GLN A 97 -23.45 0.73 -7.74
N VAL A 98 -22.26 0.18 -7.98
CA VAL A 98 -21.67 0.09 -9.32
C VAL A 98 -20.90 -1.21 -9.47
N THR A 99 -21.18 -1.95 -10.56
CA THR A 99 -20.38 -3.08 -11.01
C THR A 99 -19.64 -2.68 -12.29
N ILE A 100 -18.32 -2.86 -12.35
CA ILE A 100 -17.51 -2.57 -13.53
C ILE A 100 -16.84 -3.85 -14.00
N THR A 101 -17.12 -4.22 -15.26
CA THR A 101 -16.58 -5.44 -15.87
C THR A 101 -15.63 -5.17 -17.04
N GLY A 102 -15.56 -3.91 -17.53
CA GLY A 102 -14.70 -3.52 -18.64
C GLY A 102 -14.64 -2.01 -18.85
N GLY A 103 -13.89 -1.58 -19.86
CA GLY A 103 -13.73 -0.20 -20.28
C GLY A 103 -12.56 0.56 -19.63
N THR A 104 -12.21 1.67 -20.25
CA THR A 104 -11.26 2.63 -19.69
C THR A 104 -12.04 3.74 -18.98
N ILE A 105 -12.00 3.78 -17.65
CA ILE A 105 -12.85 4.66 -16.85
C ILE A 105 -11.99 5.66 -16.07
N THR A 106 -12.31 6.94 -16.24
CA THR A 106 -11.83 8.03 -15.40
C THR A 106 -13.02 8.63 -14.67
N ALA A 107 -13.05 8.49 -13.35
CA ALA A 107 -14.16 8.96 -12.52
C ALA A 107 -13.65 9.98 -11.49
N THR A 108 -14.17 11.19 -11.52
CA THR A 108 -13.76 12.27 -10.63
C THR A 108 -14.96 12.82 -9.87
N ALA A 109 -14.87 12.86 -8.56
CA ALA A 109 -15.88 13.50 -7.71
C ALA A 109 -15.96 15.00 -7.97
N GLY A 110 -17.14 15.57 -7.80
CA GLY A 110 -17.32 17.00 -7.91
C GLY A 110 -16.75 17.77 -6.71
N SER A 111 -16.13 18.91 -6.97
CA SER A 111 -15.62 19.82 -5.94
C SER A 111 -16.15 21.24 -6.15
N SER A 112 -16.20 22.05 -5.08
CA SER A 112 -16.56 23.46 -5.21
C SER A 112 -15.41 24.27 -5.84
N SER A 113 -15.73 25.18 -6.74
CA SER A 113 -14.79 26.16 -7.26
C SER A 113 -14.71 27.36 -6.31
N GLY A 114 -13.87 27.33 -5.29
CA GLY A 114 -13.74 28.44 -4.33
C GLY A 114 -12.48 28.36 -3.48
N ARG A 115 -12.30 29.37 -2.60
CA ARG A 115 -11.15 29.46 -1.67
C ARG A 115 -11.18 28.34 -0.63
N PHE A 116 -12.31 27.68 -0.44
CA PHE A 116 -12.53 26.54 0.43
C PHE A 116 -13.12 25.43 -0.43
N ILE A 117 -12.39 24.33 -0.58
CA ILE A 117 -12.87 23.12 -1.23
C ILE A 117 -13.68 22.37 -0.18
N TYR A 118 -14.99 22.64 -0.11
CA TYR A 118 -15.90 21.88 0.75
C TYR A 118 -16.75 20.95 -0.10
N GLY A 119 -16.82 19.72 0.30
CA GLY A 119 -17.75 18.73 -0.22
C GLY A 119 -17.37 18.14 -1.57
N GLY A 120 -17.25 16.86 -1.56
CA GLY A 120 -17.09 16.00 -2.73
C GLY A 120 -17.39 14.57 -2.32
N GLY A 121 -17.92 13.79 -3.25
CA GLY A 121 -18.17 12.37 -3.08
C GLY A 121 -16.94 11.53 -3.34
N SER A 122 -17.15 10.24 -3.53
CA SER A 122 -16.14 9.33 -4.05
C SER A 122 -15.93 9.51 -5.55
N GLY A 123 -14.78 9.09 -6.05
CA GLY A 123 -14.59 8.95 -7.50
C GLY A 123 -15.60 7.95 -8.07
N ILE A 124 -15.67 6.76 -7.46
CA ILE A 124 -16.67 5.72 -7.77
C ILE A 124 -17.28 5.24 -6.46
N GLY A 125 -18.61 5.38 -6.29
CA GLY A 125 -19.34 4.91 -5.12
C GLY A 125 -20.31 5.93 -4.55
N GLY A 126 -20.15 6.33 -3.28
CA GLY A 126 -21.10 7.18 -2.56
C GLY A 126 -20.91 8.69 -2.78
N GLY A 127 -22.00 9.45 -2.63
CA GLY A 127 -21.96 10.92 -2.63
C GLY A 127 -21.68 11.52 -1.25
N ASP A 128 -21.33 12.81 -1.20
CA ASP A 128 -21.08 13.54 0.07
C ASP A 128 -22.39 14.01 0.71
N GLY A 129 -22.53 13.80 2.00
CA GLY A 129 -23.69 14.27 2.79
C GLY A 129 -23.59 15.71 3.30
N GLY A 130 -22.55 16.45 2.96
CA GLY A 130 -22.32 17.80 3.47
C GLY A 130 -21.97 17.79 4.97
N THR A 131 -22.87 18.29 5.81
CA THR A 131 -22.76 18.23 7.28
C THR A 131 -23.45 16.99 7.88
N GLY A 132 -24.08 16.14 7.06
CA GLY A 132 -24.73 14.91 7.42
C GLY A 132 -23.93 13.69 7.02
N VAL A 133 -24.57 12.52 7.14
CA VAL A 133 -24.01 11.24 6.70
C VAL A 133 -23.99 11.22 5.18
N GLY A 134 -22.85 10.86 4.58
CA GLY A 134 -22.72 10.65 3.15
C GLY A 134 -23.37 9.36 2.67
N GLY A 135 -23.19 9.07 1.40
CA GLY A 135 -23.64 7.83 0.79
C GLY A 135 -22.54 6.77 0.86
N ASN A 136 -22.91 5.55 1.27
CA ASN A 136 -22.04 4.39 1.20
C ASN A 136 -21.72 4.02 -0.26
N GLY A 137 -20.53 3.50 -0.47
CA GLY A 137 -20.13 2.95 -1.76
C GLY A 137 -20.13 1.43 -1.75
N ASP A 138 -20.96 0.82 -2.59
CA ASP A 138 -20.99 -0.60 -2.88
C ASP A 138 -20.43 -0.82 -4.30
N VAL A 139 -19.14 -1.16 -4.40
CA VAL A 139 -18.43 -1.18 -5.68
C VAL A 139 -17.82 -2.54 -5.95
N GLU A 140 -18.17 -3.12 -7.08
CA GLU A 140 -17.62 -4.38 -7.59
C GLU A 140 -16.84 -4.13 -8.90
N ILE A 141 -15.58 -4.54 -8.95
CA ILE A 141 -14.74 -4.41 -10.15
C ILE A 141 -14.16 -5.77 -10.50
N THR A 142 -14.53 -6.25 -11.69
CA THR A 142 -14.06 -7.54 -12.22
C THR A 142 -13.20 -7.37 -13.48
N GLY A 143 -13.12 -6.16 -14.03
CA GLY A 143 -12.35 -5.85 -15.23
C GLY A 143 -12.22 -4.36 -15.49
N GLY A 144 -11.62 -4.00 -16.61
CA GLY A 144 -11.40 -2.62 -17.03
C GLY A 144 -10.11 -1.99 -16.52
N THR A 145 -9.88 -0.75 -16.95
CA THR A 145 -8.74 0.09 -16.54
C THR A 145 -9.28 1.37 -15.90
N ILE A 146 -9.02 1.60 -14.63
CA ILE A 146 -9.76 2.56 -13.82
C ILE A 146 -8.82 3.58 -13.17
N THR A 147 -9.18 4.86 -13.31
CA THR A 147 -8.63 5.97 -12.53
C THR A 147 -9.79 6.62 -11.77
N ALA A 148 -9.71 6.69 -10.46
CA ALA A 148 -10.77 7.21 -9.61
C ALA A 148 -10.23 8.24 -8.61
N THR A 149 -10.83 9.43 -8.60
CA THR A 149 -10.44 10.53 -7.72
C THR A 149 -11.64 10.98 -6.90
N GLY A 150 -11.58 10.75 -5.59
CA GLY A 150 -12.51 11.28 -4.61
C GLY A 150 -12.10 12.66 -4.10
N VAL A 151 -13.04 13.38 -3.50
CA VAL A 151 -12.78 14.63 -2.78
C VAL A 151 -13.47 14.52 -1.43
N TYR A 152 -12.72 14.43 -0.33
CA TYR A 152 -13.18 14.03 1.01
C TYR A 152 -13.82 12.62 1.11
N GLY A 153 -14.40 12.11 0.04
CA GLY A 153 -14.77 10.71 -0.12
C GLY A 153 -13.60 9.88 -0.60
N ALA A 154 -13.75 8.58 -0.63
CA ALA A 154 -12.75 7.66 -1.15
C ALA A 154 -12.51 7.86 -2.66
N GLY A 155 -11.33 7.48 -3.16
CA GLY A 155 -11.15 7.31 -4.59
C GLY A 155 -12.17 6.31 -5.15
N ILE A 156 -12.25 5.13 -4.51
CA ILE A 156 -13.27 4.09 -4.78
C ILE A 156 -13.87 3.68 -3.44
N GLY A 157 -15.19 3.85 -3.26
CA GLY A 157 -15.91 3.44 -2.06
C GLY A 157 -16.84 4.51 -1.47
N GLY A 158 -16.72 4.78 -0.17
CA GLY A 158 -17.62 5.69 0.57
C GLY A 158 -17.47 7.16 0.18
N GLY A 159 -18.58 7.89 0.19
CA GLY A 159 -18.58 9.35 0.21
C GLY A 159 -18.12 9.88 1.57
N ARG A 160 -18.07 11.21 1.75
CA ARG A 160 -17.73 11.80 3.05
C ARG A 160 -18.67 11.31 4.15
N SER A 161 -18.13 10.87 5.28
CA SER A 161 -18.85 10.30 6.43
C SER A 161 -19.68 9.06 6.08
N ALA A 162 -19.11 8.19 5.24
CA ALA A 162 -19.79 6.98 4.78
C ALA A 162 -18.82 5.83 4.47
N ASP A 163 -19.31 4.62 4.61
CA ASP A 163 -18.53 3.41 4.46
C ASP A 163 -18.30 3.04 2.99
N GLY A 164 -17.20 2.35 2.74
CA GLY A 164 -16.91 1.70 1.47
C GLY A 164 -16.93 0.18 1.59
N ASP A 165 -17.79 -0.48 0.83
CA ASP A 165 -17.77 -1.92 0.60
C ASP A 165 -17.27 -2.17 -0.83
N VAL A 166 -16.00 -2.53 -0.96
CA VAL A 166 -15.32 -2.59 -2.26
C VAL A 166 -14.77 -3.97 -2.52
N THR A 167 -15.18 -4.58 -3.63
CA THR A 167 -14.64 -5.85 -4.11
C THR A 167 -13.96 -5.66 -5.47
N ILE A 168 -12.68 -6.01 -5.57
CA ILE A 168 -11.91 -5.96 -6.81
C ILE A 168 -11.34 -7.36 -7.07
N SER A 169 -11.86 -8.05 -8.11
CA SER A 169 -11.42 -9.41 -8.45
C SER A 169 -10.69 -9.50 -9.79
N GLY A 170 -10.60 -8.39 -10.52
CA GLY A 170 -9.89 -8.30 -11.79
C GLY A 170 -9.76 -6.86 -12.26
N GLY A 171 -9.21 -6.67 -13.45
CA GLY A 171 -8.93 -5.35 -14.01
C GLY A 171 -7.68 -4.68 -13.42
N THR A 172 -7.47 -3.43 -13.81
CA THR A 172 -6.35 -2.62 -13.38
C THR A 172 -6.82 -1.28 -12.83
N ILE A 173 -6.56 -1.04 -11.56
CA ILE A 173 -6.71 0.28 -10.96
C ILE A 173 -5.40 1.03 -11.18
N LYS A 174 -5.37 1.93 -12.15
CA LYS A 174 -4.21 2.77 -12.44
C LYS A 174 -3.91 3.70 -11.28
N LYS A 175 -4.97 4.33 -10.75
CA LYS A 175 -4.89 5.18 -9.58
C LYS A 175 -6.24 5.27 -8.90
N ALA A 176 -6.24 5.11 -7.59
CA ALA A 176 -7.36 5.44 -6.73
C ALA A 176 -6.87 6.41 -5.65
N GLU A 177 -7.38 7.62 -5.63
CA GLU A 177 -6.93 8.65 -4.68
C GLU A 177 -8.07 9.44 -4.07
N SER A 178 -7.87 9.87 -2.82
CA SER A 178 -8.71 10.87 -2.19
C SER A 178 -7.95 12.20 -2.13
N LEU A 179 -8.48 13.22 -2.77
CA LEU A 179 -7.92 14.57 -2.71
C LEU A 179 -8.50 15.32 -1.51
N SER A 180 -7.61 15.77 -0.66
CA SER A 180 -7.97 16.55 0.53
C SER A 180 -6.82 17.52 0.82
N PRO A 181 -6.84 18.71 0.22
CA PRO A 181 -5.67 19.59 0.25
C PRO A 181 -5.41 20.28 1.60
N THR A 182 -6.39 20.37 2.48
CA THR A 182 -6.29 21.11 3.76
C THR A 182 -7.01 20.45 4.93
N ASP A 183 -7.90 19.51 4.67
CA ASP A 183 -8.74 18.86 5.68
C ASP A 183 -8.65 17.34 5.54
N PRO A 184 -9.05 16.56 6.53
CA PRO A 184 -9.05 15.10 6.45
C PRO A 184 -9.82 14.58 5.24
N GLY A 185 -9.32 13.52 4.62
CA GLY A 185 -9.89 12.90 3.42
C GLY A 185 -10.46 11.51 3.67
N GLY A 186 -10.82 10.82 2.59
CA GLY A 186 -11.16 9.40 2.58
C GLY A 186 -9.97 8.52 2.21
N ALA A 187 -10.16 7.23 2.22
CA ALA A 187 -9.18 6.27 1.73
C ALA A 187 -8.99 6.39 0.21
N GLY A 188 -7.86 5.91 -0.30
CA GLY A 188 -7.73 5.70 -1.75
C GLY A 188 -8.77 4.70 -2.23
N ILE A 189 -8.88 3.55 -1.53
CA ILE A 189 -9.91 2.51 -1.74
C ILE A 189 -10.49 2.15 -0.37
N GLY A 190 -11.80 2.32 -0.19
CA GLY A 190 -12.50 1.97 1.05
C GLY A 190 -13.40 3.06 1.59
N GLY A 191 -13.25 3.43 2.88
CA GLY A 191 -14.11 4.41 3.55
C GLY A 191 -13.84 5.85 3.13
N GLY A 192 -14.87 6.69 3.15
CA GLY A 192 -14.70 8.14 3.09
C GLY A 192 -14.21 8.69 4.43
N TYR A 193 -14.06 10.00 4.56
CA TYR A 193 -13.82 10.67 5.84
C TYR A 193 -14.84 10.22 6.89
N TYR A 194 -14.43 9.72 8.05
CA TYR A 194 -15.24 9.03 9.06
C TYR A 194 -16.02 7.78 8.58
N GLY A 195 -15.60 7.15 7.50
CA GLY A 195 -16.23 5.94 6.99
C GLY A 195 -15.31 4.72 7.08
N ASP A 196 -15.88 3.58 7.49
CA ASP A 196 -15.16 2.31 7.51
C ASP A 196 -14.87 1.81 6.09
N GLY A 197 -13.72 1.16 5.94
CA GLY A 197 -13.34 0.49 4.69
C GLY A 197 -13.42 -1.02 4.82
N ARG A 198 -14.39 -1.65 4.17
CA ARG A 198 -14.39 -3.08 3.93
C ARG A 198 -13.95 -3.33 2.50
N VAL A 199 -12.72 -3.85 2.34
CA VAL A 199 -12.10 -3.99 1.02
C VAL A 199 -11.64 -5.43 0.79
N THR A 200 -12.11 -6.04 -0.31
CA THR A 200 -11.66 -7.35 -0.77
C THR A 200 -10.98 -7.20 -2.12
N ILE A 201 -9.70 -7.54 -2.21
CA ILE A 201 -8.93 -7.55 -3.45
C ILE A 201 -8.47 -8.99 -3.70
N THR A 202 -8.91 -9.58 -4.82
CA THR A 202 -8.69 -11.00 -5.09
C THR A 202 -8.49 -11.28 -6.58
N GLY A 203 -8.44 -12.56 -6.96
CA GLY A 203 -8.29 -12.96 -8.37
C GLY A 203 -6.97 -12.47 -8.96
N ASP A 204 -7.04 -11.91 -10.16
CA ASP A 204 -5.90 -11.33 -10.88
C ASP A 204 -5.94 -9.78 -10.87
N ALA A 205 -6.57 -9.18 -9.87
CA ALA A 205 -6.67 -7.73 -9.71
C ALA A 205 -5.30 -7.06 -9.61
N VAL A 206 -5.13 -5.93 -10.29
CA VAL A 206 -3.91 -5.11 -10.24
C VAL A 206 -4.25 -3.71 -9.73
N ILE A 207 -3.60 -3.31 -8.65
CA ILE A 207 -3.64 -1.95 -8.14
C ILE A 207 -2.25 -1.33 -8.38
N GLU A 208 -2.13 -0.42 -9.33
CA GLU A 208 -0.85 0.25 -9.58
C GLU A 208 -0.57 1.30 -8.50
N GLU A 209 -1.56 2.13 -8.17
CA GLU A 209 -1.43 3.11 -7.08
C GLU A 209 -2.76 3.30 -6.33
N ALA A 210 -2.69 3.25 -4.99
CA ALA A 210 -3.76 3.71 -4.11
C ALA A 210 -3.20 4.72 -3.11
N GLN A 211 -3.86 5.88 -2.95
CA GLN A 211 -3.41 6.95 -2.07
C GLN A 211 -4.55 7.49 -1.22
N GLY A 212 -4.38 7.42 0.09
CA GLY A 212 -5.29 8.05 1.05
C GLY A 212 -5.16 9.57 1.06
N GLY A 213 -6.25 10.25 1.35
CA GLY A 213 -6.25 11.65 1.73
C GLY A 213 -5.66 11.83 3.13
N ILE A 214 -5.44 13.08 3.56
CA ILE A 214 -4.91 13.38 4.90
C ILE A 214 -5.71 12.60 5.95
N GLN A 215 -5.01 11.96 6.88
CA GLN A 215 -5.52 11.18 8.01
C GLN A 215 -6.24 9.85 7.64
N SER A 216 -6.12 9.39 6.42
CA SER A 216 -6.82 8.20 5.95
C SER A 216 -5.89 7.15 5.35
N ALA A 217 -6.31 5.90 5.38
CA ALA A 217 -5.55 4.80 4.80
C ALA A 217 -5.44 4.91 3.26
N GLY A 218 -4.38 4.34 2.70
CA GLY A 218 -4.31 4.14 1.25
C GLY A 218 -5.37 3.14 0.78
N ILE A 219 -5.50 2.00 1.49
CA ILE A 219 -6.58 1.02 1.33
C ILE A 219 -7.11 0.69 2.72
N GLY A 220 -8.41 0.93 2.96
CA GLY A 220 -9.09 0.64 4.21
C GLY A 220 -9.93 1.79 4.73
N GLY A 221 -9.73 2.20 6.00
CA GLY A 221 -10.56 3.20 6.67
C GLY A 221 -10.20 4.65 6.34
N GLY A 222 -11.19 5.54 6.41
CA GLY A 222 -10.99 6.98 6.48
C GLY A 222 -10.48 7.43 7.85
N GLN A 223 -10.36 8.75 8.08
CA GLN A 223 -10.11 9.27 9.42
C GLN A 223 -11.22 8.82 10.39
N GLY A 224 -10.85 8.47 11.61
CA GLY A 224 -11.81 8.06 12.63
C GLY A 224 -12.52 6.74 12.34
N ALA A 225 -11.93 5.87 11.48
CA ALA A 225 -12.63 4.71 10.95
C ALA A 225 -11.74 3.47 10.77
N ASP A 226 -12.36 2.31 10.87
CA ASP A 226 -11.71 1.00 10.76
C ASP A 226 -11.39 0.63 9.30
N GLY A 227 -10.34 -0.17 9.13
CA GLY A 227 -10.02 -0.84 7.87
C GLY A 227 -10.07 -2.36 8.01
N ASP A 228 -11.06 -3.02 7.40
CA ASP A 228 -11.11 -4.49 7.24
C ASP A 228 -10.74 -4.85 5.80
N VAL A 229 -9.49 -5.29 5.60
CA VAL A 229 -8.92 -5.49 4.26
C VAL A 229 -8.49 -6.93 4.07
N GLU A 230 -9.02 -7.58 3.03
CA GLU A 230 -8.56 -8.89 2.58
C GLU A 230 -7.94 -8.80 1.18
N ILE A 231 -6.70 -9.31 1.04
CA ILE A 231 -5.98 -9.38 -0.24
C ILE A 231 -5.58 -10.83 -0.48
N SER A 232 -6.07 -11.43 -1.57
CA SER A 232 -5.95 -12.86 -1.83
C SER A 232 -5.81 -13.20 -3.32
N GLY A 233 -5.75 -14.49 -3.65
CA GLY A 233 -5.59 -14.96 -5.03
C GLY A 233 -4.21 -14.57 -5.59
N ASN A 234 -4.17 -14.09 -6.82
CA ASN A 234 -2.97 -13.57 -7.49
C ASN A 234 -2.92 -12.03 -7.48
N ALA A 235 -3.70 -11.39 -6.63
CA ALA A 235 -3.80 -9.94 -6.57
C ALA A 235 -2.43 -9.27 -6.41
N ARG A 236 -2.23 -8.17 -7.14
CA ARG A 236 -0.99 -7.41 -7.11
C ARG A 236 -1.25 -5.94 -6.79
N ILE A 237 -0.59 -5.44 -5.78
CA ILE A 237 -0.59 -4.03 -5.42
C ILE A 237 0.84 -3.53 -5.60
N ASP A 238 1.07 -2.59 -6.53
CA ASP A 238 2.42 -2.07 -6.77
C ASP A 238 2.81 -1.05 -5.70
N LYS A 239 1.92 -0.09 -5.44
CA LYS A 239 2.16 0.95 -4.44
C LYS A 239 0.85 1.35 -3.76
N VAL A 240 0.91 1.39 -2.44
CA VAL A 240 -0.16 1.98 -1.63
C VAL A 240 0.47 2.91 -0.58
N THR A 241 -0.12 4.09 -0.41
CA THR A 241 0.38 5.11 0.53
C THR A 241 -0.78 5.64 1.35
N GLY A 242 -0.65 5.60 2.67
CA GLY A 242 -1.53 6.34 3.56
C GLY A 242 -1.33 7.85 3.43
N GLY A 243 -2.37 8.63 3.71
CA GLY A 243 -2.20 10.05 3.98
C GLY A 243 -1.46 10.26 5.31
N ASP A 244 -1.09 11.49 5.64
CA ASP A 244 -0.51 11.77 6.96
C ASP A 244 -1.41 11.17 8.05
N TYR A 245 -0.83 10.45 9.00
CA TYR A 245 -1.50 9.73 10.09
C TYR A 245 -2.32 8.47 9.70
N GLY A 246 -2.49 8.17 8.42
CA GLY A 246 -3.18 6.98 7.93
C GLY A 246 -2.24 5.83 7.56
N ALA A 247 -2.65 4.60 7.78
CA ALA A 247 -1.89 3.41 7.37
C ALA A 247 -1.80 3.30 5.83
N GLY A 248 -0.75 2.66 5.33
CA GLY A 248 -0.74 2.27 3.92
C GLY A 248 -1.93 1.36 3.61
N ILE A 249 -2.04 0.25 4.34
CA ILE A 249 -3.18 -0.68 4.30
C ILE A 249 -3.67 -0.87 5.73
N GLY A 250 -4.94 -0.53 6.01
CA GLY A 250 -5.54 -0.70 7.32
C GLY A 250 -6.41 0.48 7.75
N SER A 251 -6.18 1.06 8.95
CA SER A 251 -7.02 2.13 9.47
C SER A 251 -6.49 3.54 9.18
N GLY A 252 -7.38 4.52 9.26
CA GLY A 252 -7.01 5.94 9.29
C GLY A 252 -6.51 6.39 10.67
N LEU A 253 -6.42 7.72 10.87
CA LEU A 253 -6.12 8.35 12.17
C LEU A 253 -7.23 8.02 13.16
N GLY A 254 -6.87 7.53 14.33
CA GLY A 254 -7.78 7.38 15.46
C GLY A 254 -7.74 8.59 16.40
N GLU A 255 -8.89 8.98 16.90
CA GLU A 255 -9.06 10.08 17.85
C GLU A 255 -9.82 9.62 19.11
N SER A 256 -9.76 10.41 20.19
CA SER A 256 -10.56 10.18 21.39
C SER A 256 -12.05 10.01 21.06
N GLY A 257 -12.64 8.88 21.48
CA GLY A 257 -14.05 8.55 21.20
C GLY A 257 -14.32 7.97 19.81
N ALA A 258 -13.32 7.87 18.93
CA ALA A 258 -13.37 7.19 17.64
C ALA A 258 -12.13 6.29 17.47
N PRO A 259 -12.05 5.17 18.18
CA PRO A 259 -10.94 4.22 18.02
C PRO A 259 -10.97 3.62 16.61
N CYS A 260 -9.79 3.52 15.99
CA CYS A 260 -9.64 2.95 14.66
C CYS A 260 -8.71 1.75 14.67
N ASN A 261 -9.15 0.66 14.09
CA ASN A 261 -8.39 -0.56 14.02
C ASN A 261 -8.18 -0.99 12.56
N GLY A 262 -6.95 -1.37 12.25
CA GLY A 262 -6.63 -1.98 10.97
C GLY A 262 -6.67 -3.49 11.11
N LYS A 263 -7.59 -4.17 10.44
CA LYS A 263 -7.58 -5.61 10.30
C LYS A 263 -7.23 -5.97 8.87
N VAL A 264 -6.06 -6.58 8.67
CA VAL A 264 -5.54 -6.88 7.34
C VAL A 264 -5.19 -8.36 7.22
N THR A 265 -5.73 -9.01 6.18
CA THR A 265 -5.40 -10.38 5.83
C THR A 265 -4.82 -10.44 4.41
N ILE A 266 -3.60 -10.96 4.27
CA ILE A 266 -2.92 -11.14 2.99
C ILE A 266 -2.59 -12.62 2.83
N LYS A 267 -3.11 -13.25 1.77
CA LYS A 267 -2.99 -14.70 1.62
C LYS A 267 -2.83 -15.16 0.15
N ASP A 268 -2.70 -16.47 -0.03
CA ASP A 268 -2.55 -17.17 -1.31
C ASP A 268 -1.26 -16.77 -2.05
N ASN A 269 -1.35 -16.12 -3.21
CA ASN A 269 -0.22 -15.65 -4.02
C ASN A 269 -0.16 -14.11 -4.11
N ALA A 270 -0.82 -13.40 -3.21
CA ALA A 270 -0.91 -11.95 -3.26
C ALA A 270 0.47 -11.28 -3.14
N LYS A 271 0.64 -10.15 -3.83
CA LYS A 271 1.90 -9.41 -3.86
C LYS A 271 1.69 -7.94 -3.55
N ILE A 272 2.38 -7.45 -2.54
CA ILE A 272 2.42 -6.05 -2.16
C ILE A 272 3.82 -5.51 -2.45
N GLY A 273 3.95 -4.70 -3.50
CA GLY A 273 5.21 -4.09 -3.91
C GLY A 273 5.72 -3.07 -2.90
N LEU A 274 4.83 -2.18 -2.44
CA LEU A 274 5.11 -1.23 -1.35
C LEU A 274 3.81 -0.82 -0.67
N ALA A 275 3.72 -1.04 0.64
CA ALA A 275 2.74 -0.42 1.51
C ALA A 275 3.46 0.57 2.45
N GLN A 276 3.15 1.86 2.32
CA GLN A 276 3.78 2.92 3.09
C GLN A 276 2.77 3.65 3.95
N GLY A 277 3.02 3.69 5.25
CA GLY A 277 2.26 4.52 6.17
C GLY A 277 2.59 6.01 6.03
N GLY A 278 1.62 6.86 6.32
CA GLY A 278 1.84 8.29 6.51
C GLY A 278 2.58 8.59 7.81
N PHE A 279 2.68 9.86 8.19
CA PHE A 279 3.29 10.27 9.45
C PHE A 279 2.66 9.52 10.63
N GLY A 280 3.45 8.89 11.44
CA GLY A 280 3.01 8.17 12.64
C GLY A 280 2.17 6.90 12.40
N ALA A 281 1.99 6.46 11.15
CA ALA A 281 1.12 5.33 10.81
C ALA A 281 1.89 4.15 10.24
N ALA A 282 1.37 2.93 10.44
CA ALA A 282 2.01 1.71 9.97
C ALA A 282 1.96 1.59 8.43
N GLY A 283 2.92 0.88 7.85
CA GLY A 283 2.84 0.47 6.45
C GLY A 283 1.63 -0.42 6.22
N ILE A 284 1.45 -1.44 7.08
CA ILE A 284 0.30 -2.33 7.11
C ILE A 284 -0.16 -2.47 8.56
N GLY A 285 -1.42 -2.10 8.83
CA GLY A 285 -2.03 -2.23 10.16
C GLY A 285 -2.69 -0.96 10.67
N GLY A 286 -2.23 -0.42 11.80
CA GLY A 286 -2.84 0.72 12.48
C GLY A 286 -2.39 2.07 11.96
N GLY A 287 -3.30 3.05 11.94
CA GLY A 287 -2.98 4.45 11.80
C GLY A 287 -2.39 5.06 13.09
N TYR A 288 -2.12 6.36 13.08
CA TYR A 288 -1.74 7.12 14.27
C TYR A 288 -2.94 7.25 15.21
N TYR A 289 -2.72 7.17 16.49
CA TYR A 289 -3.75 7.45 17.49
C TYR A 289 -3.37 8.64 18.36
N TYR A 290 -4.28 9.59 18.46
CA TYR A 290 -4.12 10.78 19.29
C TYR A 290 -5.25 10.88 20.31
N SER A 291 -4.90 10.98 21.61
CA SER A 291 -5.84 11.30 22.68
C SER A 291 -5.49 12.64 23.32
N ASN A 292 -6.46 13.51 23.41
CA ASN A 292 -6.33 14.81 24.07
C ASN A 292 -6.43 14.73 25.61
N GLY A 293 -6.46 13.52 26.18
CA GLY A 293 -6.45 13.30 27.63
C GLY A 293 -7.71 13.69 28.41
N TYR A 294 -8.82 13.95 27.71
CA TYR A 294 -10.08 14.34 28.35
C TYR A 294 -11.11 13.19 28.47
N ASP A 295 -10.87 12.08 27.81
CA ASP A 295 -11.78 10.94 27.84
C ASP A 295 -11.18 9.82 28.71
N ASP A 296 -11.91 9.45 29.79
CA ASP A 296 -11.63 8.27 30.64
C ASP A 296 -11.92 6.94 29.90
N ASP A 297 -11.94 6.96 28.56
CA ASP A 297 -12.30 5.78 27.78
C ASP A 297 -11.05 4.91 27.58
N ASP A 298 -11.13 3.68 28.08
CA ASP A 298 -10.14 2.60 28.02
C ASP A 298 -10.02 2.03 26.58
N SER A 299 -10.43 2.81 25.55
CA SER A 299 -10.45 2.37 24.18
C SER A 299 -9.03 2.23 23.63
N THR A 300 -8.68 1.00 23.27
CA THR A 300 -7.45 0.68 22.55
C THR A 300 -7.64 1.01 21.07
N SER A 301 -6.88 1.94 20.53
CA SER A 301 -6.94 2.29 19.11
C SER A 301 -5.55 2.42 18.49
N GLY A 302 -5.48 2.54 17.18
CA GLY A 302 -4.24 2.42 16.42
C GLY A 302 -3.74 0.98 16.32
N VAL A 303 -4.61 -0.01 16.66
CA VAL A 303 -4.26 -1.44 16.59
C VAL A 303 -4.23 -1.90 15.14
N GLY A 304 -3.19 -2.66 14.81
CA GLY A 304 -3.03 -3.25 13.50
C GLY A 304 -3.00 -4.78 13.58
N ASP A 305 -4.16 -5.43 13.54
CA ASP A 305 -4.22 -6.89 13.44
C ASP A 305 -3.89 -7.33 12.01
N VAL A 306 -2.79 -8.06 11.86
CA VAL A 306 -2.29 -8.44 10.54
C VAL A 306 -2.05 -9.95 10.45
N THR A 307 -2.64 -10.57 9.44
CA THR A 307 -2.36 -11.97 9.08
C THR A 307 -1.76 -12.04 7.69
N ILE A 308 -0.58 -12.65 7.57
CA ILE A 308 0.10 -12.89 6.29
C ILE A 308 0.38 -14.38 6.17
N GLU A 309 -0.18 -15.01 5.13
CA GLU A 309 0.00 -16.44 4.90
C GLU A 309 0.09 -16.80 3.42
N GLY A 310 0.52 -18.01 3.13
CA GLY A 310 0.61 -18.51 1.74
C GLY A 310 1.88 -18.04 1.02
N ASN A 311 1.87 -18.13 -0.30
CA ASN A 311 2.99 -17.76 -1.18
C ASN A 311 3.00 -16.23 -1.46
N THR A 312 2.85 -15.44 -0.40
CA THR A 312 2.75 -13.99 -0.51
C THR A 312 4.11 -13.31 -0.58
N THR A 313 4.15 -12.13 -1.19
CA THR A 313 5.32 -11.22 -1.12
C THR A 313 4.85 -9.87 -0.63
N VAL A 314 5.39 -9.39 0.48
CA VAL A 314 4.95 -8.17 1.15
C VAL A 314 6.13 -7.27 1.46
N ASN A 315 6.05 -6.00 1.02
CA ASN A 315 6.97 -4.95 1.46
C ASN A 315 6.19 -3.85 2.17
N ALA A 316 6.56 -3.55 3.40
CA ALA A 316 5.88 -2.57 4.23
C ALA A 316 6.87 -1.60 4.91
N VAL A 317 6.53 -0.33 4.93
CA VAL A 317 7.34 0.74 5.53
C VAL A 317 6.45 1.62 6.42
N GLY A 318 6.80 1.73 7.68
CA GLY A 318 6.12 2.63 8.62
C GLY A 318 6.50 4.10 8.41
N GLY A 319 5.59 5.00 8.74
CA GLY A 319 5.87 6.43 8.90
C GLY A 319 6.67 6.71 10.18
N LEU A 320 6.96 7.98 10.48
CA LEU A 320 7.74 8.37 11.66
C LEU A 320 7.20 7.71 12.94
N GLY A 321 8.04 7.03 13.66
CA GLY A 321 7.69 6.33 14.89
C GLY A 321 6.82 5.06 14.74
N ALA A 322 6.32 4.72 13.56
CA ALA A 322 5.36 3.63 13.37
C ALA A 322 6.00 2.34 12.87
N ALA A 323 5.33 1.22 13.08
CA ALA A 323 5.80 -0.07 12.59
C ALA A 323 5.71 -0.19 11.06
N GLY A 324 6.59 -0.99 10.45
CA GLY A 324 6.40 -1.44 9.07
C GLY A 324 5.12 -2.25 8.93
N ILE A 325 4.97 -3.27 9.80
CA ILE A 325 3.77 -4.10 9.95
C ILE A 325 3.38 -4.09 11.42
N GLY A 326 2.17 -3.64 11.73
CA GLY A 326 1.63 -3.62 13.08
C GLY A 326 0.99 -2.29 13.48
N ASN A 327 1.44 -1.70 14.59
CA ASN A 327 0.83 -0.49 15.11
C ASN A 327 1.42 0.80 14.53
N GLY A 328 0.59 1.81 14.41
CA GLY A 328 1.02 3.20 14.34
C GLY A 328 1.56 3.71 15.68
N VAL A 329 1.84 4.99 15.76
CA VAL A 329 2.17 5.69 17.00
C VAL A 329 0.91 5.76 17.88
N ASN A 330 1.07 5.44 19.15
CA ASN A 330 0.03 5.60 20.14
C ASN A 330 0.43 6.70 21.13
N ALA A 331 -0.22 7.83 21.04
CA ALA A 331 0.06 9.03 21.79
C ALA A 331 -0.80 9.16 23.05
N ILE A 332 -1.07 8.07 23.74
CA ILE A 332 -1.86 8.08 24.99
C ILE A 332 -0.92 8.36 26.17
N ASP A 333 -1.19 9.44 26.90
CA ASP A 333 -0.56 9.69 28.20
C ASP A 333 -1.23 8.92 29.34
N PHE A 334 -2.47 8.43 29.16
CA PHE A 334 -3.30 7.78 30.18
C PHE A 334 -4.20 6.72 29.52
N GLY A 335 -3.84 5.46 29.52
CA GLY A 335 -4.74 4.42 29.01
C GLY A 335 -4.06 3.06 28.85
N GLY A 336 -4.83 2.04 28.51
CA GLY A 336 -4.34 0.68 28.27
C GLY A 336 -3.44 0.61 27.03
N ALA A 337 -2.43 -0.25 27.07
CA ALA A 337 -1.57 -0.49 25.91
C ALA A 337 -2.40 -1.04 24.72
N ALA A 338 -2.28 -0.42 23.56
CA ALA A 338 -2.82 -0.99 22.33
C ALA A 338 -2.11 -2.32 22.03
N VAL A 339 -2.87 -3.41 21.92
CA VAL A 339 -2.32 -4.77 21.68
C VAL A 339 -2.78 -5.25 20.33
N ASN A 340 -1.86 -5.39 19.38
CA ASN A 340 -2.16 -5.98 18.08
C ASN A 340 -1.79 -7.47 18.03
N GLN A 341 -2.38 -8.17 17.08
CA GLN A 341 -2.09 -9.55 16.76
C GLN A 341 -1.46 -9.63 15.37
N ILE A 342 -0.21 -10.00 15.29
CA ILE A 342 0.49 -10.17 14.01
C ILE A 342 0.79 -11.65 13.84
N THR A 343 0.24 -12.26 12.78
CA THR A 343 0.50 -13.66 12.44
C THR A 343 1.12 -13.74 11.05
N ILE A 344 2.30 -14.34 10.96
CA ILE A 344 2.96 -14.61 9.68
C ILE A 344 3.27 -16.11 9.65
N ARG A 345 2.64 -16.82 8.70
CA ARG A 345 2.74 -18.27 8.66
C ARG A 345 2.74 -18.84 7.24
N SER A 346 3.38 -20.00 7.08
CA SER A 346 3.17 -20.80 5.88
C SER A 346 1.79 -21.46 5.87
N SER A 347 1.26 -21.73 4.70
CA SER A 347 0.02 -22.49 4.49
C SER A 347 0.20 -23.52 3.38
N GLU A 348 -0.86 -24.24 3.02
CA GLU A 348 -0.85 -25.13 1.84
C GLU A 348 -0.55 -24.37 0.53
N ALA A 349 -0.89 -23.09 0.46
CA ALA A 349 -0.60 -22.24 -0.69
C ALA A 349 0.89 -21.85 -0.82
N GLY A 350 1.68 -22.01 0.24
CA GLY A 350 3.12 -21.72 0.21
C GLY A 350 3.66 -21.01 1.44
N SER A 351 4.74 -20.27 1.24
CA SER A 351 5.52 -19.64 2.30
C SER A 351 5.68 -18.15 2.05
N PRO A 352 5.34 -17.27 3.01
CA PRO A 352 5.42 -15.83 2.82
C PRO A 352 6.86 -15.32 2.78
N THR A 353 7.06 -14.30 1.95
CA THR A 353 8.28 -13.49 1.92
C THR A 353 7.91 -12.06 2.32
N VAL A 354 8.41 -11.62 3.47
CA VAL A 354 8.06 -10.35 4.08
C VAL A 354 9.29 -9.47 4.27
N THR A 355 9.23 -8.26 3.77
CA THR A 355 10.18 -7.19 4.08
C THR A 355 9.45 -6.09 4.82
N ALA A 356 9.85 -5.79 6.04
CA ALA A 356 9.21 -4.80 6.88
C ALA A 356 10.23 -3.83 7.48
N THR A 357 9.98 -2.54 7.33
CA THR A 357 10.87 -1.48 7.84
C THR A 357 10.08 -0.59 8.77
N GLY A 358 10.51 -0.47 10.00
CA GLY A 358 10.00 0.50 10.95
C GLY A 358 10.34 1.94 10.54
N GLY A 359 9.47 2.86 10.89
CA GLY A 359 9.65 4.27 10.64
C GLY A 359 10.84 4.84 11.41
N VAL A 360 11.36 5.95 10.93
CA VAL A 360 12.47 6.65 11.58
C VAL A 360 12.04 7.30 12.90
N SER A 361 13.00 7.56 13.78
CA SER A 361 12.81 8.43 14.94
C SER A 361 12.70 9.89 14.49
N GLY A 362 12.07 10.74 15.27
CA GLY A 362 11.99 12.16 14.99
C GLY A 362 11.08 12.92 15.95
N PHE A 363 11.02 14.23 15.75
CA PHE A 363 10.20 15.11 16.56
C PHE A 363 8.75 15.11 16.04
N ASP A 364 7.82 14.87 16.94
CA ASP A 364 6.39 14.97 16.67
C ASP A 364 5.90 16.35 17.11
N GLU A 365 5.42 17.14 16.14
CA GLU A 365 4.95 18.52 16.39
C GLU A 365 3.64 18.56 17.17
N ASP A 366 2.79 17.54 17.03
CA ASP A 366 1.51 17.46 17.73
C ASP A 366 1.71 17.10 19.20
N LEU A 367 2.63 16.18 19.48
CA LEU A 367 2.99 15.77 20.84
C LEU A 367 4.07 16.66 21.48
N GLN A 368 4.73 17.54 20.71
CA GLN A 368 5.86 18.33 21.16
C GLN A 368 6.97 17.47 21.82
N LYS A 369 7.27 16.32 21.22
CA LYS A 369 8.11 15.28 21.81
C LYS A 369 8.91 14.53 20.75
N ASP A 370 10.14 14.13 21.08
CA ASP A 370 10.90 13.18 20.27
C ASP A 370 10.32 11.76 20.41
N LEU A 371 10.00 11.13 19.30
CA LEU A 371 9.56 9.75 19.22
C LEU A 371 10.71 8.83 18.81
N PRO A 372 10.82 7.65 19.42
CA PRO A 372 11.67 6.59 18.88
C PRO A 372 11.13 6.12 17.53
N GLY A 373 11.92 5.43 16.77
CA GLY A 373 11.47 4.78 15.53
C GLY A 373 10.54 3.61 15.83
N GLY A 374 9.82 3.13 14.81
CA GLY A 374 8.93 1.98 14.90
C GLY A 374 9.64 0.64 14.74
N ALA A 375 8.99 -0.45 15.10
CA ALA A 375 9.48 -1.79 14.79
C ALA A 375 9.39 -2.11 13.29
N GLY A 376 10.22 -3.00 12.78
CA GLY A 376 10.01 -3.57 11.46
C GLY A 376 8.66 -4.31 11.43
N ILE A 377 8.48 -5.27 12.35
CA ILE A 377 7.24 -5.98 12.60
C ILE A 377 6.94 -5.85 14.08
N GLY A 378 5.81 -5.23 14.44
CA GLY A 378 5.44 -5.10 15.84
C GLY A 378 4.83 -3.77 16.24
N GLY A 379 5.39 -3.15 17.29
CA GLY A 379 4.88 -1.91 17.87
C GLY A 379 5.43 -0.64 17.23
N GLY A 380 4.62 0.41 17.22
CA GLY A 380 5.06 1.78 16.99
C GLY A 380 5.62 2.42 18.27
N ALA A 381 5.87 3.73 18.24
CA ALA A 381 6.22 4.52 19.40
C ALA A 381 5.02 4.69 20.34
N GLY A 382 5.28 4.88 21.64
CA GLY A 382 4.26 5.00 22.67
C GLY A 382 3.88 3.65 23.29
N ASP A 383 2.73 3.60 23.97
CA ASP A 383 2.25 2.39 24.65
C ASP A 383 1.61 1.40 23.67
N THR A 384 2.41 0.78 22.83
CA THR A 384 1.97 -0.24 21.87
C THR A 384 2.59 -1.59 22.19
N LYS A 385 1.73 -2.63 22.23
CA LYS A 385 2.16 -4.03 22.37
C LYS A 385 1.89 -4.80 21.11
N ALA A 386 2.79 -5.70 20.77
CA ALA A 386 2.63 -6.58 19.61
C ALA A 386 2.78 -8.04 20.03
N ASN A 387 1.68 -8.78 19.95
CA ASN A 387 1.71 -10.23 20.03
C ASN A 387 2.02 -10.78 18.64
N ILE A 388 3.21 -11.34 18.48
CA ILE A 388 3.71 -11.78 17.19
C ILE A 388 3.79 -13.29 17.15
N THR A 389 3.10 -13.90 16.21
CA THR A 389 3.15 -15.33 15.92
C THR A 389 3.83 -15.57 14.58
N LEU A 390 4.95 -16.26 14.58
CA LEU A 390 5.65 -16.72 13.38
C LEU A 390 5.58 -18.25 13.33
N GLU A 391 5.08 -18.84 12.23
CA GLU A 391 4.82 -20.26 12.16
C GLU A 391 5.22 -20.89 10.83
N GLY A 392 5.89 -22.03 10.89
CA GLY A 392 6.28 -22.83 9.73
C GLY A 392 7.37 -22.17 8.90
N LYS A 393 7.34 -22.34 7.59
CA LYS A 393 8.37 -21.81 6.69
C LYS A 393 8.08 -20.37 6.32
N VAL A 394 8.94 -19.44 6.73
CA VAL A 394 8.80 -18.00 6.46
C VAL A 394 10.14 -17.41 6.00
N THR A 395 10.09 -16.39 5.15
CA THR A 395 11.25 -15.60 4.79
C THR A 395 10.98 -14.15 5.21
N ILE A 396 11.70 -13.67 6.22
CA ILE A 396 11.47 -12.35 6.82
C ILE A 396 12.75 -11.54 6.80
N VAL A 397 12.67 -10.30 6.31
CA VAL A 397 13.66 -9.26 6.48
C VAL A 397 13.01 -8.11 7.23
N ALA A 398 13.39 -7.92 8.47
CA ALA A 398 12.85 -6.87 9.33
C ALA A 398 13.92 -5.86 9.71
N LYS A 399 13.62 -4.56 9.59
CA LYS A 399 14.49 -3.48 10.03
C LYS A 399 13.78 -2.61 11.07
N ALA A 400 14.45 -2.37 12.18
CA ALA A 400 14.00 -1.44 13.21
C ALA A 400 14.21 0.02 12.79
N GLY A 401 13.36 0.92 13.28
CA GLY A 401 13.70 2.32 13.48
C GLY A 401 14.56 2.49 14.72
N GLU A 402 15.13 3.69 14.91
CA GLU A 402 16.02 3.98 16.04
C GLU A 402 15.29 3.81 17.39
N GLY A 403 15.91 3.06 18.29
CA GLY A 403 15.36 2.82 19.63
C GLY A 403 14.29 1.74 19.70
N ASN A 404 14.00 1.01 18.62
CA ASN A 404 13.01 -0.07 18.62
C ASN A 404 13.62 -1.41 18.13
N ALA A 405 12.83 -2.48 18.13
CA ALA A 405 13.21 -3.81 17.70
C ALA A 405 12.88 -4.06 16.22
N ALA A 406 13.68 -4.89 15.53
CA ALA A 406 13.34 -5.31 14.17
C ALA A 406 12.04 -6.13 14.16
N ILE A 407 11.87 -7.03 15.14
CA ILE A 407 10.64 -7.79 15.39
C ILE A 407 10.37 -7.70 16.89
N GLY A 408 9.23 -7.14 17.28
CA GLY A 408 8.85 -6.91 18.67
C GLY A 408 8.30 -5.51 18.91
N ASP A 409 8.39 -5.05 20.15
CA ASP A 409 7.98 -3.74 20.60
C ASP A 409 8.82 -3.28 21.80
N LEU A 410 8.60 -2.04 22.26
CA LEU A 410 9.28 -1.47 23.42
C LEU A 410 8.67 -1.90 24.76
N THR A 411 7.48 -2.46 24.77
CA THR A 411 6.66 -2.70 25.97
C THR A 411 6.53 -4.16 26.34
N GLY A 412 7.07 -5.09 25.54
CA GLY A 412 7.17 -6.52 25.83
C GLY A 412 5.93 -7.33 25.52
N GLY A 413 5.40 -7.22 24.30
CA GLY A 413 4.38 -8.13 23.77
C GLY A 413 4.86 -9.56 23.64
N GLU A 414 3.92 -10.49 23.58
CA GLU A 414 4.23 -11.92 23.46
C GLU A 414 4.76 -12.27 22.07
N GLN A 415 5.85 -13.02 22.00
CA GLN A 415 6.40 -13.53 20.74
C GLN A 415 6.38 -15.05 20.77
N VAL A 416 5.61 -15.65 19.86
CA VAL A 416 5.46 -17.10 19.72
C VAL A 416 6.05 -17.54 18.38
N PHE A 417 7.06 -18.40 18.43
CA PHE A 417 7.73 -18.94 17.24
C PHE A 417 7.58 -20.45 17.22
N THR A 418 6.81 -20.99 16.27
CA THR A 418 6.46 -22.41 16.25
C THR A 418 6.86 -23.07 14.93
N GLY A 419 7.67 -24.11 15.02
CA GLY A 419 8.07 -24.92 13.85
C GLY A 419 8.73 -24.09 12.76
N LEU A 420 9.48 -23.04 13.14
CA LEU A 420 10.09 -22.13 12.20
C LEU A 420 11.10 -22.83 11.31
N ASP A 421 10.93 -22.63 10.00
CA ASP A 421 11.85 -22.99 8.93
C ASP A 421 11.96 -21.81 7.96
N GLY A 422 12.99 -21.77 7.12
CA GLY A 422 13.20 -20.65 6.20
C GLY A 422 14.30 -19.69 6.67
N SER A 423 14.03 -18.38 6.71
CA SER A 423 15.03 -17.42 7.16
C SER A 423 14.40 -16.17 7.81
N ILE A 424 14.99 -15.72 8.91
CA ILE A 424 14.67 -14.43 9.53
C ILE A 424 15.96 -13.63 9.59
N THR A 425 15.95 -12.44 9.00
CA THR A 425 17.06 -11.49 9.05
C THR A 425 16.59 -10.22 9.72
N ARG A 426 17.30 -9.81 10.77
CA ARG A 426 16.98 -8.61 11.55
C ARG A 426 18.07 -7.56 11.37
N TYR A 427 17.67 -6.31 11.24
CA TYR A 427 18.56 -5.17 11.19
C TYR A 427 18.14 -4.12 12.22
N ASP A 428 19.11 -3.43 12.82
CA ASP A 428 18.84 -2.21 13.58
C ASP A 428 18.65 -1.00 12.63
N SER A 429 18.44 0.17 13.21
CA SER A 429 18.23 1.41 12.44
C SER A 429 19.43 1.82 11.58
N GLU A 430 20.64 1.47 11.99
CA GLU A 430 21.87 1.73 11.24
C GLU A 430 22.12 0.70 10.13
N GLY A 431 21.30 -0.36 10.08
CA GLY A 431 21.42 -1.47 9.13
C GLY A 431 22.46 -2.51 9.52
N LYS A 432 22.86 -2.56 10.80
CA LYS A 432 23.67 -3.63 11.35
C LYS A 432 22.80 -4.87 11.54
N ASN A 433 23.31 -6.02 11.13
CA ASN A 433 22.62 -7.29 11.33
C ASN A 433 22.56 -7.65 12.83
N THR A 434 21.34 -7.81 13.32
CA THR A 434 21.00 -8.17 14.71
C THR A 434 20.23 -9.49 14.78
N THR A 435 20.31 -10.31 13.72
CA THR A 435 19.68 -11.64 13.64
C THR A 435 20.11 -12.50 14.83
N LEU A 436 19.14 -13.14 15.46
CA LEU A 436 19.38 -13.94 16.66
C LEU A 436 19.88 -15.35 16.30
N PRO A 437 20.75 -15.97 17.12
CA PRO A 437 21.18 -17.37 16.90
C PRO A 437 20.02 -18.38 16.86
N THR A 438 18.88 -18.04 17.42
CA THR A 438 17.65 -18.83 17.42
C THR A 438 16.77 -18.61 16.20
N ASP A 439 17.05 -17.60 15.40
CA ASP A 439 16.29 -17.33 14.17
C ASP A 439 16.66 -18.38 13.11
N PRO A 440 15.70 -18.90 12.32
CA PRO A 440 16.00 -19.83 11.24
C PRO A 440 16.88 -19.15 10.17
N GLY A 441 17.81 -19.93 9.62
CA GLY A 441 18.77 -19.42 8.63
C GLY A 441 19.92 -18.59 9.24
N TYR A 442 20.03 -18.52 10.58
CA TYR A 442 21.20 -17.93 11.23
C TYR A 442 22.47 -18.70 10.82
N PRO A 443 23.50 -18.03 10.33
CA PRO A 443 24.75 -18.71 9.97
C PRO A 443 25.41 -19.27 11.23
N VAL A 444 25.35 -20.59 11.40
CA VAL A 444 26.06 -21.28 12.49
C VAL A 444 27.55 -21.15 12.21
N PRO A 445 28.35 -20.57 13.11
CA PRO A 445 29.80 -20.60 12.97
C PRO A 445 30.25 -22.06 12.91
N ALA A 446 31.04 -22.42 11.92
CA ALA A 446 31.63 -23.73 11.85
C ALA A 446 32.39 -24.00 13.16
N ASP A 447 31.95 -25.03 13.90
CA ASP A 447 32.56 -25.44 15.16
C ASP A 447 34.07 -25.69 14.95
N THR A 448 34.90 -24.84 15.54
CA THR A 448 36.34 -25.08 15.64
C THR A 448 36.63 -26.10 16.76
N SER A 449 36.08 -27.30 16.68
CA SER A 449 36.56 -28.42 17.45
C SER A 449 37.39 -29.34 16.57
N SER A 450 38.69 -29.22 16.74
CA SER A 450 39.69 -30.10 16.17
C SER A 450 39.44 -31.57 16.49
N SER A 451 39.26 -32.40 15.46
CA SER A 451 39.82 -33.75 15.49
C SER A 451 39.99 -34.27 14.06
N SER A 452 41.20 -34.70 13.80
CA SER A 452 41.75 -35.30 12.63
C SER A 452 40.93 -36.41 11.96
N GLY A 453 40.89 -36.39 10.61
CA GLY A 453 40.81 -37.60 9.79
C GLY A 453 39.87 -37.59 8.62
N GLY A 454 40.40 -37.36 7.42
CA GLY A 454 39.95 -38.04 6.19
C GLY A 454 38.81 -37.53 5.38
N GLY A 455 39.12 -36.71 4.38
CA GLY A 455 38.64 -36.81 3.00
C GLY A 455 37.17 -36.56 2.69
N SER A 456 36.92 -35.47 2.07
CA SER A 456 36.16 -35.28 0.81
C SER A 456 35.13 -34.17 0.83
N ALA A 457 35.34 -33.26 -0.12
CA ALA A 457 34.41 -32.31 -0.71
C ALA A 457 33.85 -31.17 0.18
N ASP A 458 34.65 -30.17 0.27
CA ASP A 458 34.40 -28.80 0.66
C ASP A 458 33.36 -28.14 -0.24
N ALA A 459 32.20 -27.77 0.32
CA ALA A 459 31.38 -26.70 -0.23
C ALA A 459 31.66 -25.44 0.60
N SER A 460 32.82 -24.86 0.40
CA SER A 460 33.17 -23.56 0.94
C SER A 460 32.23 -22.49 0.33
N VAL A 461 31.46 -21.79 1.17
CA VAL A 461 30.90 -20.49 0.82
C VAL A 461 32.10 -19.56 0.63
N GLN A 462 32.60 -19.49 -0.60
CA GLN A 462 33.56 -18.48 -1.00
C GLN A 462 32.82 -17.15 -1.05
N GLU A 463 33.27 -16.15 -0.29
CA GLU A 463 33.13 -14.76 -0.66
C GLU A 463 33.77 -14.60 -2.06
N SER A 464 32.99 -14.82 -3.09
CA SER A 464 33.43 -14.61 -4.47
C SER A 464 33.35 -13.12 -4.78
N VAL A 465 34.36 -12.40 -4.37
CA VAL A 465 34.62 -11.05 -4.87
C VAL A 465 34.96 -11.20 -6.35
N PHE A 466 34.03 -10.90 -7.25
CA PHE A 466 34.35 -10.81 -8.67
C PHE A 466 35.31 -9.64 -8.86
N PRO A 467 36.51 -9.85 -9.37
CA PRO A 467 37.46 -8.76 -9.59
C PRO A 467 36.82 -7.65 -10.43
N GLY A 468 36.78 -6.44 -9.91
CA GLY A 468 36.24 -5.28 -10.62
C GLY A 468 34.73 -5.03 -10.45
N LEU A 469 34.01 -5.85 -9.67
CA LEU A 469 32.68 -5.50 -9.13
C LEU A 469 32.86 -4.95 -7.73
N VAL A 470 32.41 -3.74 -7.51
CA VAL A 470 32.52 -3.05 -6.22
C VAL A 470 31.14 -2.62 -5.75
N VAL A 471 30.82 -2.92 -4.51
CA VAL A 471 29.61 -2.40 -3.88
C VAL A 471 29.99 -1.42 -2.78
N THR A 472 29.38 -0.24 -2.82
CA THR A 472 29.62 0.83 -1.83
C THR A 472 28.32 1.23 -1.15
N ASP A 473 28.45 1.73 0.07
CA ASP A 473 27.34 2.38 0.79
C ASP A 473 27.10 3.82 0.29
N LYS A 474 26.23 4.55 0.99
CA LYS A 474 25.89 5.96 0.71
C LYS A 474 27.08 6.93 0.82
N ASP A 475 28.11 6.56 1.60
CA ASP A 475 29.30 7.35 1.87
C ASP A 475 30.50 6.94 1.00
N GLY A 476 30.26 6.00 0.06
CA GLY A 476 31.29 5.49 -0.85
C GLY A 476 32.22 4.45 -0.22
N GLN A 477 31.93 3.97 0.99
CA GLN A 477 32.70 2.91 1.63
C GLN A 477 32.39 1.56 1.02
N HIS A 478 33.40 0.73 0.80
CA HIS A 478 33.22 -0.63 0.32
C HIS A 478 32.46 -1.46 1.33
N ILE A 479 31.42 -2.17 0.88
CA ILE A 479 30.62 -3.08 1.70
C ILE A 479 30.63 -4.48 1.11
N SER A 480 30.55 -5.48 1.99
CA SER A 480 30.44 -6.88 1.58
C SER A 480 29.10 -7.14 0.90
N TYR A 481 29.11 -8.06 -0.06
CA TYR A 481 27.91 -8.51 -0.76
C TYR A 481 27.95 -10.03 -0.96
N THR A 482 26.78 -10.62 -1.14
CA THR A 482 26.68 -12.02 -1.60
C THR A 482 26.42 -12.05 -3.09
N SER A 483 27.06 -12.97 -3.79
CA SER A 483 26.81 -13.20 -5.21
C SER A 483 26.38 -14.64 -5.46
N ILE A 484 25.37 -14.80 -6.31
CA ILE A 484 24.87 -16.11 -6.74
C ILE A 484 24.89 -16.12 -8.26
N ARG A 485 25.57 -17.13 -8.83
CA ARG A 485 25.55 -17.38 -10.26
C ARG A 485 24.59 -18.51 -10.58
N GLY A 486 23.62 -18.25 -11.44
CA GLY A 486 22.65 -19.23 -11.92
C GLY A 486 22.43 -19.08 -13.41
N ASN A 487 22.67 -20.15 -14.20
CA ASN A 487 22.59 -20.12 -15.65
C ASN A 487 23.41 -18.96 -16.24
N ASN A 488 22.76 -17.94 -16.79
CA ASN A 488 23.39 -16.76 -17.39
C ASN A 488 23.14 -15.47 -16.58
N VAL A 489 22.74 -15.59 -15.31
CA VAL A 489 22.42 -14.47 -14.40
C VAL A 489 23.42 -14.43 -13.25
N LEU A 490 23.98 -13.26 -12.97
CA LEU A 490 24.73 -12.96 -11.76
C LEU A 490 23.86 -12.11 -10.82
N SER A 491 23.42 -12.68 -9.72
CA SER A 491 22.67 -11.97 -8.69
C SER A 491 23.59 -11.48 -7.58
N ILE A 492 23.61 -10.18 -7.34
CA ILE A 492 24.40 -9.50 -6.31
C ILE A 492 23.42 -8.96 -5.27
N ARG A 493 23.55 -9.39 -4.02
CA ARG A 493 22.67 -9.00 -2.92
C ARG A 493 23.47 -8.30 -1.83
N VAL A 494 22.91 -7.21 -1.33
CA VAL A 494 23.46 -6.44 -0.21
C VAL A 494 22.37 -6.18 0.83
N GLY A 495 22.70 -6.40 2.09
CA GLY A 495 21.82 -6.12 3.21
C GLY A 495 21.78 -4.63 3.56
N ARG A 496 21.54 -3.76 2.59
CA ARG A 496 21.46 -2.31 2.76
C ARG A 496 20.24 -1.76 2.01
N PHE A 497 19.69 -0.66 2.49
CA PHE A 497 18.59 0.05 1.83
C PHE A 497 19.10 0.98 0.73
N THR A 498 20.31 1.48 0.91
CA THR A 498 21.01 2.31 -0.07
C THR A 498 22.37 1.71 -0.31
N ALA A 499 22.66 1.40 -1.57
CA ALA A 499 23.95 0.92 -2.00
C ALA A 499 24.16 1.20 -3.49
N SER A 500 25.42 1.26 -3.91
CA SER A 500 25.79 1.41 -5.32
C SER A 500 26.62 0.22 -5.75
N LEU A 501 26.20 -0.43 -6.84
CA LEU A 501 27.00 -1.40 -7.57
C LEU A 501 27.80 -0.68 -8.65
N ARG A 502 29.10 -0.85 -8.64
CA ARG A 502 30.03 -0.31 -9.63
C ARG A 502 30.68 -1.44 -10.41
N ALA A 503 30.70 -1.31 -11.72
CA ALA A 503 31.36 -2.26 -12.63
C ALA A 503 32.07 -1.53 -13.76
N SER A 504 33.35 -1.77 -13.92
CA SER A 504 34.06 -1.30 -15.12
C SER A 504 33.54 -2.07 -16.36
N LEU A 505 33.60 -1.44 -17.53
CA LEU A 505 33.22 -2.14 -18.77
C LEU A 505 34.15 -3.32 -19.07
N ALA A 506 35.41 -3.28 -18.61
CA ALA A 506 36.32 -4.43 -18.69
C ALA A 506 35.77 -5.62 -17.88
N THR A 507 35.29 -5.38 -16.67
CA THR A 507 34.64 -6.40 -15.84
C THR A 507 33.35 -6.94 -16.49
N LEU A 508 32.52 -6.07 -17.07
CA LEU A 508 31.30 -6.49 -17.77
C LEU A 508 31.63 -7.36 -19.01
N ARG A 509 32.69 -7.04 -19.78
CA ARG A 509 33.16 -7.88 -20.89
C ARG A 509 33.63 -9.25 -20.40
N GLN A 510 34.33 -9.29 -19.26
CA GLN A 510 34.75 -10.55 -18.67
C GLN A 510 33.54 -11.40 -18.24
N LEU A 511 32.57 -10.81 -17.55
CA LEU A 511 31.34 -11.49 -17.16
C LEU A 511 30.58 -12.02 -18.37
N ARG A 512 30.51 -11.23 -19.45
CA ARG A 512 29.88 -11.65 -20.70
C ARG A 512 30.60 -12.84 -21.33
N ALA A 513 31.94 -12.82 -21.32
CA ALA A 513 32.78 -13.93 -21.81
C ALA A 513 32.60 -15.20 -20.96
N GLU A 514 32.26 -15.06 -19.69
CA GLU A 514 31.95 -16.17 -18.79
C GLU A 514 30.51 -16.66 -18.92
N GLY A 515 29.71 -16.11 -19.82
CA GLY A 515 28.32 -16.51 -20.09
C GLY A 515 27.28 -15.84 -19.21
N ILE A 516 27.60 -14.71 -18.59
CA ILE A 516 26.66 -13.91 -17.85
C ILE A 516 26.00 -12.88 -18.79
N ASP A 517 24.72 -13.01 -19.03
CA ASP A 517 23.93 -12.11 -19.88
C ASP A 517 23.28 -10.98 -19.08
N THR A 518 22.97 -11.22 -17.80
CA THR A 518 22.30 -10.25 -16.95
C THR A 518 22.91 -10.20 -15.55
N ILE A 519 22.89 -8.99 -14.96
CA ILE A 519 23.25 -8.75 -13.57
C ILE A 519 22.01 -8.26 -12.83
N THR A 520 21.63 -8.95 -11.77
CA THR A 520 20.58 -8.50 -10.86
C THR A 520 21.23 -7.95 -9.60
N PHE A 521 21.07 -6.66 -9.37
CA PHE A 521 21.49 -6.02 -8.12
C PHE A 521 20.30 -5.84 -7.21
N GLN A 522 20.40 -6.34 -5.99
CA GLN A 522 19.34 -6.33 -5.02
C GLN A 522 19.82 -5.73 -3.69
N THR A 523 19.16 -4.67 -3.28
CA THR A 523 19.17 -4.13 -1.92
C THR A 523 17.93 -4.61 -1.16
N ILE A 524 17.75 -4.20 0.09
CA ILE A 524 16.62 -4.65 0.91
C ILE A 524 15.26 -4.29 0.28
N LEU A 525 15.13 -3.11 -0.33
CA LEU A 525 13.85 -2.62 -0.88
C LEU A 525 13.82 -2.50 -2.41
N CYS A 526 14.95 -2.69 -3.09
CA CYS A 526 15.03 -2.47 -4.52
C CYS A 526 15.78 -3.60 -5.20
N SER A 527 15.26 -4.04 -6.34
CA SER A 527 15.91 -5.01 -7.21
C SER A 527 15.89 -4.51 -8.64
N THR A 528 17.02 -4.48 -9.29
CA THR A 528 17.15 -4.06 -10.69
C THR A 528 17.97 -5.10 -11.45
N THR A 529 17.44 -5.56 -12.58
CA THR A 529 18.13 -6.45 -13.50
C THR A 529 18.57 -5.65 -14.71
N LEU A 530 19.86 -5.74 -15.04
CA LEU A 530 20.51 -5.04 -16.14
C LEU A 530 21.05 -6.05 -17.14
N SER A 531 20.88 -5.77 -18.42
CA SER A 531 21.53 -6.51 -19.50
C SER A 531 22.99 -6.10 -19.61
N VAL A 532 23.89 -7.05 -19.59
CA VAL A 532 25.34 -6.81 -19.76
C VAL A 532 25.61 -6.21 -21.13
N ASP A 533 24.92 -6.68 -22.17
CA ASP A 533 25.11 -6.17 -23.55
C ASP A 533 24.61 -4.71 -23.66
N GLU A 534 23.52 -4.35 -23.01
CA GLU A 534 23.04 -2.95 -22.98
C GLU A 534 24.02 -2.03 -22.26
N LEU A 535 24.55 -2.45 -21.11
CA LEU A 535 25.57 -1.68 -20.38
C LEU A 535 26.83 -1.47 -21.22
N LEU A 536 27.28 -2.51 -21.92
CA LEU A 536 28.43 -2.43 -22.80
C LEU A 536 28.22 -1.51 -24.01
N ALA A 537 26.98 -1.37 -24.46
CA ALA A 537 26.60 -0.46 -25.56
C ALA A 537 26.53 1.02 -25.16
N MET A 538 26.39 1.32 -23.85
CA MET A 538 26.21 2.69 -23.34
C MET A 538 27.51 3.45 -23.09
N GLY A 539 28.68 2.79 -22.99
CA GLY A 539 29.92 3.43 -22.55
C GLY A 539 31.14 3.27 -23.49
N GLY A 540 32.12 4.16 -23.35
CA GLY A 540 33.43 4.09 -23.99
C GLY A 540 34.36 3.07 -23.29
N GLU A 541 35.62 2.93 -23.80
CA GLU A 541 36.55 1.87 -23.32
C GLU A 541 36.89 1.95 -21.82
N ASP A 542 36.93 3.15 -21.24
CA ASP A 542 37.27 3.40 -19.83
C ASP A 542 36.06 3.73 -18.95
N ALA A 543 34.82 3.55 -19.45
CA ALA A 543 33.63 3.90 -18.71
C ALA A 543 33.33 2.92 -17.57
N GLU A 544 32.69 3.42 -16.52
CA GLU A 544 32.18 2.66 -15.39
C GLU A 544 30.63 2.71 -15.35
N ALA A 545 29.99 1.58 -15.17
CA ALA A 545 28.56 1.52 -14.88
C ALA A 545 28.34 1.58 -13.37
N VAL A 546 27.51 2.51 -12.93
CA VAL A 546 27.15 2.69 -11.52
C VAL A 546 25.63 2.62 -11.39
N LEU A 547 25.13 1.56 -10.78
CA LEU A 547 23.73 1.40 -10.40
C LEU A 547 23.59 1.72 -8.92
N THR A 548 22.83 2.76 -8.60
CA THR A 548 22.56 3.16 -7.23
C THR A 548 21.10 2.89 -6.87
N HIS A 549 20.88 2.15 -5.80
CA HIS A 549 19.60 2.00 -5.15
C HIS A 549 19.53 2.94 -3.94
N ARG A 550 18.44 3.70 -3.83
CA ARG A 550 18.12 4.55 -2.68
C ARG A 550 16.70 4.24 -2.25
N LEU A 551 16.56 3.46 -1.17
CA LEU A 551 15.27 2.96 -0.71
C LEU A 551 14.52 2.24 -1.85
N THR A 552 13.49 2.83 -2.40
CA THR A 552 12.66 2.29 -3.49
C THR A 552 13.03 2.83 -4.88
N ALA A 553 14.00 3.75 -4.97
CA ALA A 553 14.42 4.35 -6.24
C ALA A 553 15.73 3.77 -6.73
N SER A 554 15.87 3.60 -8.05
CA SER A 554 17.12 3.22 -8.70
C SER A 554 17.56 4.27 -9.71
N SER A 555 18.87 4.46 -9.84
CA SER A 555 19.47 5.30 -10.86
C SER A 555 20.68 4.61 -11.45
N LEU A 556 20.81 4.65 -12.76
CA LEU A 556 21.94 4.09 -13.50
C LEU A 556 22.69 5.22 -14.22
N THR A 557 24.01 5.23 -14.07
CA THR A 557 24.90 6.11 -14.84
C THR A 557 26.00 5.25 -15.48
N VAL A 558 26.34 5.55 -16.73
CA VAL A 558 27.47 4.94 -17.44
C VAL A 558 28.31 6.09 -17.99
N GLY A 559 29.54 6.21 -17.54
CA GLY A 559 30.42 7.33 -17.94
C GLY A 559 31.86 7.17 -17.49
#